data_307b66744c64daea2a44fb4dbea77797
#
_entry.id   307b66744c64daea2a44fb4dbea77797
#
_cell.length_a   1.000
_cell.length_b   1.000
_cell.length_c   1.000
_cell.angle_alpha   90.00
_cell.angle_beta   90.00
_cell.angle_gamma   90.00
#
_symmetry.space_group_name_H-M   'P 1'
#
loop_
_entity.id
_entity.type
_entity.pdbx_description
1 polymer ?
#
loop_
_entity_poly.entity_id
_entity_poly.type
_entity_poly.pdbx_seq_one_letter_code
_entity_poly.pdbx_strand_id
1 'polypeptide(L)'
;MKKSILLISSLVLAMAEFSSCSQNENEGYNETAVLSVVSSAGNEVVGALLGNSKTVSLRAAAATVAGEPLKISFRVDESLVATYNQANGTAYEMAPASCYNLGSDEVIMPRYGKSSSTATLTFTAREEMPMDVKYLLPVVIDKVSGYDNYTITDPVYILVSHMSPVKGMGTEQFPYLISEPKDLVNMHDQVKLGQKVWFKMTDDVDMSDITDWVPVNCADPFTREIDFDGNGHTISNFSCLYRSYPSFFGVLYGTVRNVTFLNPYINGGSAAGVIGGYIGTKTLYAHVSGVRVIGARVYETGTYGVGGIGGRLGGPDCVIENCYVSGQIESTYRDGIAGLIGGENETATVTIRNCFTEGSVKAKLSAGGILGEFWRPDAGIYNCASTASVEGVWAVGGIVGRATDRSSNFKAIVHNKVVDCIAWNDKIRATNDDGRPAHYSSGAIVGFTAIYNTHTDGYRKYDLDFKDYPALADINQLVDQPNSDADNPLLVGTSNLAAGMYCYPYHGKAAGKDETLCDVARRLGWDETIWDLSGEKPVLK
;
A
#
# COMPACT_ATOMS: atom_id res chain seq x y z
N MET A 1 27.97 -41.68 1.24
CA MET A 1 28.90 -41.05 2.17
C MET A 1 28.79 -39.53 1.95
N LYS A 2 28.01 -38.86 2.82
CA LYS A 2 27.84 -37.40 2.76
C LYS A 2 28.96 -36.77 3.59
N LYS A 3 29.83 -36.02 2.98
CA LYS A 3 30.79 -35.18 3.70
C LYS A 3 30.09 -33.86 4.05
N SER A 4 29.85 -33.67 5.32
CA SER A 4 29.42 -32.39 5.88
C SER A 4 30.58 -31.40 5.78
N ILE A 5 30.37 -30.32 5.07
CA ILE A 5 31.26 -29.17 5.05
C ILE A 5 30.91 -28.32 6.28
N LEU A 6 31.90 -28.24 7.18
CA LEU A 6 31.82 -27.40 8.37
C LEU A 6 31.96 -25.93 7.93
N LEU A 7 30.85 -25.18 7.94
CA LEU A 7 30.89 -23.73 7.89
C LEU A 7 31.35 -23.24 9.28
N ILE A 8 32.53 -22.70 9.36
CA ILE A 8 32.95 -21.94 10.54
C ILE A 8 32.38 -20.53 10.40
N SER A 9 31.16 -20.34 10.89
CA SER A 9 30.63 -19.01 11.13
C SER A 9 31.09 -18.54 12.50
N SER A 10 32.01 -17.62 12.55
CA SER A 10 32.35 -16.91 13.76
C SER A 10 31.30 -15.86 14.09
N LEU A 11 30.17 -16.29 14.64
CA LEU A 11 29.22 -15.38 15.28
C LEU A 11 29.43 -15.49 16.79
N VAL A 12 30.14 -14.57 17.35
CA VAL A 12 30.12 -14.34 18.81
C VAL A 12 29.73 -12.89 19.06
N LEU A 13 28.43 -12.64 19.11
CA LEU A 13 27.86 -11.46 19.75
C LEU A 13 27.41 -11.91 21.15
N ALA A 14 28.30 -11.90 22.13
CA ALA A 14 27.93 -12.04 23.53
C ALA A 14 27.80 -10.66 24.16
N MET A 15 26.57 -10.29 24.51
CA MET A 15 26.33 -9.23 25.49
C MET A 15 26.86 -9.72 26.84
N ALA A 16 27.87 -9.08 27.34
CA ALA A 16 28.35 -9.28 28.72
C ALA A 16 27.93 -8.09 29.55
N GLU A 17 27.15 -8.37 30.56
CA GLU A 17 26.75 -7.45 31.63
C GLU A 17 27.96 -6.90 32.40
N PHE A 18 27.83 -5.62 32.75
CA PHE A 18 28.81 -4.95 33.59
C PHE A 18 28.82 -5.55 35.01
N SER A 19 29.88 -6.23 35.36
CA SER A 19 30.27 -6.38 36.76
C SER A 19 31.51 -5.52 37.04
N SER A 20 31.35 -4.53 37.89
CA SER A 20 32.42 -3.69 38.36
C SER A 20 33.34 -4.54 39.27
N CYS A 21 34.58 -4.76 38.82
CA CYS A 21 35.66 -5.22 39.69
C CYS A 21 36.64 -4.08 39.85
N SER A 22 36.76 -3.59 41.08
CA SER A 22 37.87 -2.74 41.49
C SER A 22 39.18 -3.56 41.47
N GLN A 23 40.08 -3.24 40.56
CA GLN A 23 41.42 -3.80 40.53
C GLN A 23 42.47 -2.72 40.82
N ASN A 24 43.49 -3.14 41.58
CA ASN A 24 44.64 -2.35 42.01
C ASN A 24 45.38 -1.69 40.83
N GLU A 25 45.62 -0.41 40.94
CA GLU A 25 46.23 0.45 39.92
C GLU A 25 47.75 0.29 39.72
N ASN A 26 48.39 -0.82 40.05
CA ASN A 26 49.85 -0.90 40.01
C ASN A 26 50.48 -2.16 39.43
N GLU A 27 49.76 -2.98 38.67
CA GLU A 27 50.43 -4.00 37.85
C GLU A 27 50.24 -3.62 36.38
N GLY A 28 51.36 -3.33 35.70
CA GLY A 28 51.36 -2.98 34.28
C GLY A 28 50.67 -4.08 33.48
N TYR A 29 49.54 -3.75 32.87
CA TYR A 29 48.79 -4.65 31.98
C TYR A 29 49.67 -4.98 30.78
N ASN A 30 50.22 -6.18 30.76
CA ASN A 30 51.23 -6.62 29.77
C ASN A 30 50.65 -7.72 28.84
N GLU A 31 49.34 -7.77 28.68
CA GLU A 31 48.71 -8.72 27.76
C GLU A 31 48.86 -8.25 26.32
N THR A 32 49.10 -9.21 25.42
CA THR A 32 49.14 -8.94 23.98
C THR A 32 47.73 -8.58 23.50
N ALA A 33 47.54 -7.38 22.99
CA ALA A 33 46.28 -6.99 22.36
C ALA A 33 46.10 -7.76 21.06
N VAL A 34 44.95 -8.42 20.90
CA VAL A 34 44.63 -9.19 19.70
C VAL A 34 43.59 -8.40 18.88
N LEU A 35 44.00 -7.92 17.73
CA LEU A 35 43.27 -6.98 16.90
C LEU A 35 42.81 -7.62 15.59
N SER A 36 41.57 -7.35 15.17
CA SER A 36 41.01 -7.73 13.89
C SER A 36 40.26 -6.56 13.25
N VAL A 37 39.94 -6.67 11.97
CA VAL A 37 39.09 -5.69 11.26
C VAL A 37 37.65 -6.17 11.23
N VAL A 38 36.69 -5.25 11.44
CA VAL A 38 35.26 -5.49 11.35
C VAL A 38 34.63 -4.48 10.39
N SER A 39 33.76 -4.95 9.55
CA SER A 39 33.01 -4.16 8.54
C SER A 39 31.52 -4.16 8.84
N SER A 40 30.85 -3.03 8.58
CA SER A 40 29.38 -2.94 8.61
C SER A 40 28.70 -3.70 7.46
N ALA A 41 29.43 -4.10 6.43
CA ALA A 41 28.89 -4.90 5.33
C ALA A 41 28.64 -6.36 5.73
N GLY A 42 29.31 -6.86 6.78
CA GLY A 42 29.22 -8.28 7.14
C GLY A 42 29.57 -9.18 5.96
N ASN A 43 28.66 -10.10 5.62
CA ASN A 43 28.78 -11.01 4.47
C ASN A 43 27.98 -10.54 3.23
N GLU A 44 27.36 -9.37 3.27
CA GLU A 44 26.55 -8.85 2.18
C GLU A 44 27.41 -8.24 1.07
N VAL A 45 26.89 -8.30 -0.16
CA VAL A 45 27.53 -7.64 -1.30
C VAL A 45 27.17 -6.16 -1.27
N VAL A 46 28.16 -5.29 -1.24
CA VAL A 46 27.98 -3.84 -1.33
C VAL A 46 27.77 -3.48 -2.82
N GLY A 47 26.53 -3.46 -3.25
CA GLY A 47 26.17 -3.14 -4.62
C GLY A 47 25.94 -1.65 -4.84
N ALA A 48 26.40 -1.11 -5.97
CA ALA A 48 26.09 0.24 -6.41
C ALA A 48 25.78 0.28 -7.91
N LEU A 49 24.86 1.16 -8.31
CA LEU A 49 24.62 1.46 -9.72
C LEU A 49 25.75 2.34 -10.28
N LEU A 50 25.93 2.33 -11.60
CA LEU A 50 26.95 3.11 -12.28
C LEU A 50 26.97 4.58 -11.78
N GLY A 51 28.13 5.04 -11.39
CA GLY A 51 28.33 6.38 -10.87
C GLY A 51 27.86 6.63 -9.43
N ASN A 52 27.13 5.69 -8.83
CA ASN A 52 26.67 5.80 -7.45
C ASN A 52 27.71 5.23 -6.47
N SER A 53 27.74 5.79 -5.26
CA SER A 53 28.65 5.37 -4.20
C SER A 53 27.88 4.76 -3.03
N LYS A 54 28.51 3.77 -2.40
CA LYS A 54 28.09 3.17 -1.12
C LYS A 54 29.23 3.25 -0.12
N THR A 55 28.90 3.50 1.14
CA THR A 55 29.88 3.60 2.21
C THR A 55 29.77 2.38 3.13
N VAL A 56 30.92 1.89 3.53
CA VAL A 56 31.08 0.81 4.51
C VAL A 56 31.88 1.34 5.68
N SER A 57 31.38 1.15 6.88
CA SER A 57 32.08 1.50 8.11
C SER A 57 33.05 0.39 8.49
N LEU A 58 34.29 0.76 8.80
CA LEU A 58 35.35 -0.13 9.27
C LEU A 58 35.73 0.22 10.70
N ARG A 59 36.01 -0.79 11.51
CA ARG A 59 36.52 -0.62 12.87
C ARG A 59 37.58 -1.68 13.14
N ALA A 60 38.51 -1.36 14.02
CA ALA A 60 39.33 -2.37 14.67
C ALA A 60 38.56 -2.92 15.88
N ALA A 61 38.52 -4.24 16.02
CA ALA A 61 37.96 -4.93 17.18
C ALA A 61 39.12 -5.59 17.97
N ALA A 62 39.04 -5.60 19.30
CA ALA A 62 39.99 -6.23 20.15
C ALA A 62 39.38 -7.43 20.88
N ALA A 63 39.90 -8.62 20.63
CA ALA A 63 39.60 -9.83 21.42
C ALA A 63 40.26 -9.75 22.80
N THR A 64 41.53 -9.34 22.84
CA THR A 64 42.24 -8.95 24.06
C THR A 64 42.58 -7.47 23.96
N VAL A 65 42.26 -6.70 24.99
CA VAL A 65 42.36 -5.24 25.00
C VAL A 65 43.76 -4.74 25.30
N ALA A 66 44.14 -3.58 24.75
CA ALA A 66 45.37 -2.91 25.05
C ALA A 66 45.28 -2.11 26.36
N GLY A 67 46.37 -2.06 27.12
CA GLY A 67 46.51 -1.25 28.33
C GLY A 67 46.66 0.25 28.07
N GLU A 68 46.85 0.67 26.83
CA GLU A 68 46.99 2.06 26.39
C GLU A 68 46.12 2.33 25.15
N PRO A 69 45.77 3.59 24.83
CA PRO A 69 45.04 3.92 23.63
C PRO A 69 45.85 3.57 22.38
N LEU A 70 45.17 3.02 21.36
CA LEU A 70 45.74 2.70 20.06
C LEU A 70 45.29 3.66 19.00
N LYS A 71 46.19 4.04 18.09
CA LYS A 71 45.91 4.64 16.81
C LYS A 71 46.14 3.60 15.73
N ILE A 72 45.14 3.37 14.91
CA ILE A 72 45.09 2.27 13.95
C ILE A 72 44.72 2.82 12.57
N SER A 73 45.48 2.46 11.55
CA SER A 73 45.11 2.72 10.15
C SER A 73 44.80 1.42 9.41
N PHE A 74 44.03 1.53 8.33
CA PHE A 74 43.67 0.40 7.48
C PHE A 74 44.25 0.58 6.08
N ARG A 75 44.47 -0.53 5.40
CA ARG A 75 44.76 -0.57 3.95
C ARG A 75 44.02 -1.70 3.27
N VAL A 76 43.83 -1.57 1.96
CA VAL A 76 43.40 -2.66 1.13
C VAL A 76 44.61 -3.49 0.72
N ASP A 77 44.47 -4.83 0.79
CA ASP A 77 45.59 -5.76 0.51
C ASP A 77 45.21 -6.75 -0.60
N GLU A 78 45.57 -6.42 -1.84
CA GLU A 78 45.33 -7.24 -3.00
C GLU A 78 45.93 -8.66 -2.92
N SER A 79 47.06 -8.82 -2.22
CA SER A 79 47.74 -10.10 -2.10
C SER A 79 46.88 -11.19 -1.43
N LEU A 80 45.86 -10.79 -0.69
CA LEU A 80 44.93 -11.71 0.00
C LEU A 80 43.81 -12.27 -0.90
N VAL A 81 43.62 -11.73 -2.09
CA VAL A 81 42.57 -12.19 -3.00
C VAL A 81 42.76 -13.67 -3.40
N ALA A 82 43.96 -14.03 -3.79
CA ALA A 82 44.27 -15.42 -4.17
C ALA A 82 44.08 -16.40 -2.99
N THR A 83 44.53 -16.01 -1.78
CA THR A 83 44.37 -16.80 -0.57
C THR A 83 42.90 -17.01 -0.20
N TYR A 84 42.11 -15.94 -0.30
CA TYR A 84 40.64 -16.02 -0.08
C TYR A 84 39.96 -16.96 -1.08
N ASN A 85 40.25 -16.80 -2.36
CA ASN A 85 39.70 -17.63 -3.41
C ASN A 85 40.02 -19.12 -3.23
N GLN A 86 41.27 -19.43 -2.88
CA GLN A 86 41.68 -20.80 -2.63
C GLN A 86 40.94 -21.40 -1.41
N ALA A 87 40.81 -20.63 -0.33
CA ALA A 87 40.14 -21.09 0.88
C ALA A 87 38.65 -21.31 0.72
N ASN A 88 37.99 -20.51 -0.14
CA ASN A 88 36.53 -20.51 -0.30
C ASN A 88 36.04 -21.16 -1.60
N GLY A 89 36.94 -21.62 -2.48
CA GLY A 89 36.57 -22.22 -3.77
C GLY A 89 35.91 -21.19 -4.73
N THR A 90 36.35 -19.93 -4.65
CA THR A 90 35.85 -18.81 -5.45
C THR A 90 36.89 -18.32 -6.45
N ALA A 91 36.52 -17.42 -7.35
CA ALA A 91 37.40 -16.83 -8.37
C ALA A 91 37.17 -15.32 -8.49
N TYR A 92 37.03 -14.62 -7.35
CA TYR A 92 36.85 -13.17 -7.36
C TYR A 92 38.13 -12.47 -7.81
N GLU A 93 37.97 -11.40 -8.53
CA GLU A 93 39.02 -10.45 -8.85
C GLU A 93 39.05 -9.31 -7.83
N MET A 94 40.18 -8.61 -7.76
CA MET A 94 40.32 -7.39 -6.98
C MET A 94 39.47 -6.27 -7.61
N ALA A 95 38.72 -5.50 -6.82
CA ALA A 95 38.04 -4.32 -7.34
C ALA A 95 39.06 -3.30 -7.87
N PRO A 96 38.80 -2.66 -9.03
CA PRO A 96 39.69 -1.64 -9.58
C PRO A 96 39.93 -0.51 -8.59
N ALA A 97 41.16 -0.02 -8.51
CA ALA A 97 41.55 1.02 -7.54
C ALA A 97 40.77 2.33 -7.69
N SER A 98 40.27 2.63 -8.88
CA SER A 98 39.40 3.78 -9.17
C SER A 98 38.00 3.64 -8.56
N CYS A 99 37.57 2.40 -8.20
CA CYS A 99 36.21 2.09 -7.75
C CYS A 99 36.06 2.15 -6.23
N TYR A 100 37.12 2.36 -5.49
CA TYR A 100 37.02 2.50 -4.04
C TYR A 100 37.95 3.57 -3.50
N ASN A 101 37.58 4.13 -2.35
CA ASN A 101 38.39 5.05 -1.58
C ASN A 101 38.29 4.66 -0.10
N LEU A 102 39.44 4.30 0.47
CA LEU A 102 39.59 4.09 1.90
C LEU A 102 40.11 5.40 2.51
N GLY A 103 39.36 6.00 3.41
CA GLY A 103 39.77 7.19 4.13
C GLY A 103 41.14 6.96 4.83
N SER A 104 41.98 7.98 4.78
CA SER A 104 43.33 7.93 5.35
C SER A 104 43.37 8.22 6.86
N ASP A 105 42.24 8.41 7.51
CA ASP A 105 42.13 8.79 8.91
C ASP A 105 42.47 7.62 9.82
N GLU A 106 43.36 7.88 10.80
CA GLU A 106 43.62 6.94 11.89
C GLU A 106 42.37 6.84 12.79
N VAL A 107 41.93 5.62 13.09
CA VAL A 107 40.90 5.36 14.09
C VAL A 107 41.53 5.19 15.47
N ILE A 108 40.80 5.61 16.50
CA ILE A 108 41.27 5.55 17.87
C ILE A 108 40.52 4.45 18.61
N MET A 109 41.26 3.50 19.19
CA MET A 109 40.75 2.56 20.17
C MET A 109 41.10 3.07 21.55
N PRO A 110 40.14 3.36 22.41
CA PRO A 110 40.44 3.86 23.75
C PRO A 110 41.13 2.78 24.61
N ARG A 111 41.82 3.20 25.66
CA ARG A 111 42.41 2.32 26.65
C ARG A 111 41.36 1.31 27.16
N TYR A 112 41.70 0.03 27.17
CA TYR A 112 40.78 -1.09 27.47
C TYR A 112 39.55 -1.17 26.56
N GLY A 113 39.57 -0.49 25.43
CA GLY A 113 38.48 -0.51 24.44
C GLY A 113 38.44 -1.82 23.66
N LYS A 114 37.23 -2.31 23.39
CA LYS A 114 36.99 -3.48 22.53
C LYS A 114 36.73 -3.10 21.05
N SER A 115 36.56 -1.81 20.76
CA SER A 115 36.31 -1.31 19.41
C SER A 115 36.87 0.09 19.25
N SER A 116 37.42 0.38 18.07
CA SER A 116 37.88 1.71 17.70
C SER A 116 36.71 2.63 17.27
N SER A 117 37.02 3.91 17.06
CA SER A 117 36.21 4.79 16.20
C SER A 117 36.13 4.22 14.76
N THR A 118 35.32 4.85 13.91
CA THR A 118 34.99 4.32 12.59
C THR A 118 35.78 5.01 11.49
N ALA A 119 36.42 4.22 10.61
CA ALA A 119 36.87 4.68 9.29
C ALA A 119 35.81 4.37 8.24
N THR A 120 35.89 5.04 7.09
CA THR A 120 34.95 4.88 5.98
C THR A 120 35.65 4.33 4.74
N LEU A 121 35.17 3.23 4.21
CA LEU A 121 35.45 2.77 2.85
C LEU A 121 34.29 3.17 1.96
N THR A 122 34.56 3.94 0.91
CA THR A 122 33.56 4.31 -0.12
C THR A 122 33.81 3.48 -1.36
N PHE A 123 32.79 2.75 -1.79
CA PHE A 123 32.78 2.04 -3.08
C PHE A 123 31.94 2.82 -4.08
N THR A 124 32.44 3.01 -5.32
CA THR A 124 31.75 3.69 -6.42
C THR A 124 31.79 2.78 -7.64
N ALA A 125 30.60 2.40 -8.14
CA ALA A 125 30.52 1.59 -9.36
C ALA A 125 30.93 2.42 -10.60
N ARG A 126 31.79 1.85 -11.45
CA ARG A 126 32.31 2.50 -12.64
C ARG A 126 32.21 1.57 -13.86
N GLU A 127 32.29 2.14 -15.07
CA GLU A 127 32.15 1.43 -16.35
C GLU A 127 33.17 0.28 -16.52
N GLU A 128 34.33 0.38 -15.92
CA GLU A 128 35.36 -0.64 -15.96
C GLU A 128 35.02 -1.92 -15.19
N MET A 129 33.94 -1.88 -14.37
CA MET A 129 33.41 -3.06 -13.70
C MET A 129 32.25 -3.62 -14.49
N PRO A 130 32.35 -4.81 -15.11
CA PRO A 130 31.19 -5.51 -15.67
C PRO A 130 30.05 -5.63 -14.67
N MET A 131 28.82 -5.45 -15.15
CA MET A 131 27.62 -5.51 -14.30
C MET A 131 27.46 -6.89 -13.69
N ASP A 132 26.99 -6.93 -12.43
CA ASP A 132 26.68 -8.13 -11.65
C ASP A 132 27.88 -9.05 -11.37
N VAL A 133 29.08 -8.64 -11.76
CA VAL A 133 30.31 -9.31 -11.35
C VAL A 133 30.69 -8.85 -9.95
N LYS A 134 31.02 -9.83 -9.09
CA LYS A 134 31.46 -9.56 -7.72
C LYS A 134 32.97 -9.46 -7.68
N TYR A 135 33.43 -8.41 -7.02
CA TYR A 135 34.84 -8.12 -6.77
C TYR A 135 35.12 -8.19 -5.28
N LEU A 136 36.36 -8.48 -4.92
CA LEU A 136 36.78 -8.59 -3.54
C LEU A 136 37.64 -7.39 -3.12
N LEU A 137 37.37 -6.86 -1.92
CA LEU A 137 38.18 -5.85 -1.25
C LEU A 137 38.64 -6.40 0.10
N PRO A 138 39.83 -7.01 0.20
CA PRO A 138 40.40 -7.39 1.45
C PRO A 138 40.93 -6.15 2.20
N VAL A 139 40.50 -5.93 3.42
CA VAL A 139 40.98 -4.81 4.26
C VAL A 139 41.69 -5.36 5.49
N VAL A 140 42.86 -4.84 5.74
CA VAL A 140 43.72 -5.20 6.86
C VAL A 140 44.04 -3.97 7.72
N ILE A 141 44.46 -4.21 8.94
CA ILE A 141 45.15 -3.19 9.74
C ILE A 141 46.56 -2.97 9.14
N ASP A 142 46.85 -1.72 8.77
CA ASP A 142 48.12 -1.32 8.18
C ASP A 142 49.16 -0.97 9.25
N LYS A 143 48.78 -0.07 10.18
CA LYS A 143 49.65 0.40 11.24
C LYS A 143 48.91 0.47 12.57
N VAL A 144 49.65 0.18 13.64
CA VAL A 144 49.19 0.37 15.02
C VAL A 144 50.27 1.15 15.74
N SER A 145 49.88 2.14 16.53
CA SER A 145 50.76 2.92 17.36
C SER A 145 50.12 3.23 18.71
N GLY A 146 50.92 3.54 19.73
CA GLY A 146 50.46 3.83 21.08
C GLY A 146 50.60 2.66 22.05
N TYR A 147 50.80 1.43 21.55
CA TYR A 147 51.06 0.23 22.34
C TYR A 147 51.81 -0.80 21.50
N ASP A 148 52.93 -1.31 21.98
CA ASP A 148 53.84 -2.17 21.19
C ASP A 148 53.51 -3.66 21.29
N ASN A 149 52.75 -4.08 22.30
CA ASN A 149 52.41 -5.48 22.52
C ASN A 149 51.06 -5.84 21.90
N TYR A 150 51.04 -6.04 20.60
CA TYR A 150 49.84 -6.41 19.87
C TYR A 150 50.09 -7.50 18.82
N THR A 151 49.00 -8.17 18.42
CA THR A 151 48.96 -9.11 17.30
C THR A 151 47.74 -8.78 16.43
N ILE A 152 47.93 -8.77 15.11
CA ILE A 152 46.85 -8.61 14.14
C ILE A 152 46.47 -10.00 13.68
N THR A 153 45.14 -10.30 13.68
CA THR A 153 44.66 -11.63 13.32
C THR A 153 43.95 -11.60 11.95
N ASP A 154 42.72 -11.18 11.89
CA ASP A 154 41.87 -11.44 10.74
C ASP A 154 41.63 -10.18 9.87
N PRO A 155 41.84 -10.28 8.55
CA PRO A 155 41.34 -9.29 7.60
C PRO A 155 39.83 -9.36 7.51
N VAL A 156 39.20 -8.29 7.00
CA VAL A 156 37.82 -8.35 6.55
C VAL A 156 37.79 -8.37 5.02
N TYR A 157 36.89 -9.20 4.47
CA TYR A 157 36.70 -9.35 3.05
C TYR A 157 35.36 -8.77 2.65
N ILE A 158 35.37 -7.69 1.87
CA ILE A 158 34.16 -7.00 1.43
C ILE A 158 33.91 -7.31 -0.02
N LEU A 159 32.74 -7.89 -0.31
CA LEU A 159 32.32 -8.09 -1.68
C LEU A 159 31.64 -6.81 -2.19
N VAL A 160 32.06 -6.32 -3.36
CA VAL A 160 31.47 -5.19 -4.04
C VAL A 160 31.02 -5.58 -5.45
N SER A 161 29.98 -4.92 -5.97
CA SER A 161 29.48 -5.19 -7.33
C SER A 161 28.93 -3.92 -7.96
N HIS A 162 29.24 -3.74 -9.25
CA HIS A 162 28.48 -2.84 -10.11
C HIS A 162 27.16 -3.53 -10.44
N MET A 163 26.09 -3.10 -9.78
CA MET A 163 24.77 -3.68 -9.99
C MET A 163 24.23 -3.27 -11.36
N SER A 164 23.72 -4.22 -12.10
CA SER A 164 22.92 -3.88 -13.26
C SER A 164 21.64 -3.18 -12.82
N PRO A 165 21.11 -2.24 -13.60
CA PRO A 165 19.82 -1.66 -13.38
C PRO A 165 18.66 -2.64 -13.65
N VAL A 166 18.92 -3.95 -13.66
CA VAL A 166 17.95 -5.01 -14.01
C VAL A 166 16.67 -4.93 -13.18
N LYS A 167 16.74 -4.41 -11.95
CA LYS A 167 15.53 -4.12 -11.16
C LYS A 167 15.14 -2.64 -11.17
N GLY A 168 15.69 -1.83 -12.08
CA GLY A 168 15.34 -0.42 -12.28
C GLY A 168 15.98 0.56 -11.30
N MET A 169 15.57 1.81 -11.39
CA MET A 169 16.08 2.94 -10.59
C MET A 169 14.96 3.69 -9.86
N GLY A 170 13.71 3.28 -10.03
CA GLY A 170 12.55 3.95 -9.48
C GLY A 170 12.22 5.29 -10.14
N THR A 171 12.71 5.52 -11.37
CA THR A 171 12.37 6.68 -12.21
C THR A 171 11.35 6.27 -13.27
N GLU A 172 10.70 7.24 -13.89
CA GLU A 172 9.73 6.98 -14.97
C GLU A 172 10.36 6.18 -16.13
N GLN A 173 11.58 6.54 -16.52
CA GLN A 173 12.30 5.87 -17.60
C GLN A 173 12.81 4.48 -17.20
N PHE A 174 13.17 4.30 -15.94
CA PHE A 174 13.72 3.06 -15.37
C PHE A 174 12.99 2.72 -14.06
N PRO A 175 11.72 2.29 -14.12
CA PRO A 175 10.96 1.95 -12.91
C PRO A 175 11.59 0.76 -12.18
N TYR A 176 11.40 0.65 -10.89
CA TYR A 176 11.72 -0.58 -10.18
C TYR A 176 10.86 -1.72 -10.72
N LEU A 177 11.51 -2.83 -11.11
CA LEU A 177 10.85 -4.00 -11.68
C LEU A 177 10.43 -4.97 -10.58
N ILE A 178 9.22 -5.48 -10.69
CA ILE A 178 8.61 -6.41 -9.75
C ILE A 178 8.32 -7.71 -10.48
N SER A 179 9.00 -8.78 -10.08
CA SER A 179 8.89 -10.12 -10.66
C SER A 179 8.66 -11.22 -9.62
N GLU A 180 8.79 -10.91 -8.32
CA GLU A 180 8.66 -11.88 -7.23
C GLU A 180 8.16 -11.20 -5.95
N PRO A 181 7.64 -11.96 -4.95
CA PRO A 181 7.09 -11.38 -3.71
C PRO A 181 8.09 -10.49 -2.94
N LYS A 182 9.37 -10.84 -2.99
CA LYS A 182 10.43 -10.06 -2.34
C LYS A 182 10.56 -8.66 -2.92
N ASP A 183 10.30 -8.47 -4.20
CA ASP A 183 10.35 -7.15 -4.83
C ASP A 183 9.25 -6.23 -4.30
N LEU A 184 8.05 -6.78 -4.03
CA LEU A 184 6.97 -6.05 -3.38
C LEU A 184 7.33 -5.65 -1.95
N VAL A 185 7.94 -6.55 -1.18
CA VAL A 185 8.41 -6.25 0.18
C VAL A 185 9.49 -5.16 0.17
N ASN A 186 10.39 -5.18 -0.82
CA ASN A 186 11.45 -4.18 -0.96
C ASN A 186 10.92 -2.77 -1.30
N MET A 187 9.66 -2.63 -1.74
CA MET A 187 9.07 -1.32 -2.01
C MET A 187 9.20 -0.36 -0.81
N HIS A 188 9.13 -0.87 0.42
CA HIS A 188 9.29 -0.06 1.64
C HIS A 188 10.63 0.68 1.69
N ASP A 189 11.71 0.01 1.29
CA ASP A 189 13.06 0.58 1.30
C ASP A 189 13.31 1.49 0.07
N GLN A 190 12.60 1.22 -1.02
CA GLN A 190 12.76 1.95 -2.28
C GLN A 190 11.99 3.27 -2.30
N VAL A 191 10.89 3.34 -1.55
CA VAL A 191 10.08 4.56 -1.47
C VAL A 191 10.77 5.59 -0.57
N LYS A 192 11.20 6.71 -1.13
CA LYS A 192 11.92 7.78 -0.44
C LYS A 192 11.02 8.98 -0.21
N LEU A 193 11.19 9.64 0.93
CA LEU A 193 10.48 10.85 1.28
C LEU A 193 10.72 11.97 0.25
N GLY A 194 9.63 12.62 -0.19
CA GLY A 194 9.69 13.78 -1.08
C GLY A 194 10.05 13.49 -2.53
N GLN A 195 10.16 12.23 -2.91
CA GLN A 195 10.40 11.83 -4.30
C GLN A 195 9.28 10.92 -4.80
N LYS A 196 8.85 11.11 -6.04
CA LYS A 196 8.01 10.17 -6.76
C LYS A 196 8.83 8.95 -7.12
N VAL A 197 8.24 7.76 -6.96
CA VAL A 197 8.88 6.47 -7.26
C VAL A 197 8.00 5.67 -8.20
N TRP A 198 8.59 5.12 -9.26
CA TRP A 198 7.90 4.32 -10.26
C TRP A 198 8.22 2.84 -10.08
N PHE A 199 7.16 2.02 -10.14
CA PHE A 199 7.22 0.56 -10.09
C PHE A 199 6.52 -0.03 -11.30
N LYS A 200 7.03 -1.12 -11.84
CA LYS A 200 6.43 -1.85 -12.95
C LYS A 200 6.54 -3.35 -12.74
N MET A 201 5.43 -4.05 -12.82
CA MET A 201 5.45 -5.51 -12.80
C MET A 201 5.95 -6.08 -14.14
N THR A 202 6.70 -7.16 -14.07
CA THR A 202 7.17 -7.92 -15.23
C THR A 202 6.66 -9.35 -15.23
N ASP A 203 6.15 -9.82 -14.10
CA ASP A 203 5.64 -11.17 -13.91
C ASP A 203 4.47 -11.15 -12.90
N ASP A 204 3.68 -12.23 -12.93
CA ASP A 204 2.66 -12.47 -11.91
C ASP A 204 3.32 -12.81 -10.57
N VAL A 205 2.76 -12.33 -9.47
CA VAL A 205 3.33 -12.49 -8.13
C VAL A 205 2.32 -13.15 -7.21
N ASP A 206 2.67 -14.30 -6.64
CA ASP A 206 1.90 -14.97 -5.59
C ASP A 206 2.42 -14.56 -4.20
N MET A 207 1.55 -13.94 -3.41
CA MET A 207 1.87 -13.47 -2.06
C MET A 207 1.45 -14.42 -0.94
N SER A 208 1.12 -15.67 -1.23
CA SER A 208 0.65 -16.65 -0.24
C SER A 208 1.60 -16.86 0.94
N ASP A 209 2.90 -16.70 0.72
CA ASP A 209 3.94 -16.83 1.76
C ASP A 209 4.18 -15.54 2.56
N ILE A 210 3.56 -14.43 2.19
CA ILE A 210 3.68 -13.13 2.87
C ILE A 210 2.47 -12.92 3.78
N THR A 211 2.61 -13.19 5.07
CA THR A 211 1.49 -13.20 6.04
C THR A 211 1.40 -11.95 6.90
N ASP A 212 2.43 -11.12 6.94
CA ASP A 212 2.59 -9.96 7.82
C ASP A 212 2.80 -8.66 7.03
N TRP A 213 2.08 -8.50 5.93
CA TRP A 213 2.17 -7.31 5.10
C TRP A 213 1.88 -6.04 5.88
N VAL A 214 2.82 -5.12 5.86
CA VAL A 214 2.66 -3.74 6.34
C VAL A 214 2.39 -2.86 5.12
N PRO A 215 1.34 -2.04 5.10
CA PRO A 215 1.09 -1.16 3.96
C PRO A 215 2.24 -0.20 3.68
N VAL A 216 2.56 0.03 2.40
CA VAL A 216 3.77 0.77 1.98
C VAL A 216 3.82 2.20 2.52
N ASN A 217 2.69 2.89 2.58
CA ASN A 217 2.53 4.27 3.06
C ASN A 217 1.68 4.35 4.34
N CYS A 218 1.93 3.49 5.32
CA CYS A 218 1.14 3.47 6.55
C CYS A 218 1.62 4.46 7.63
N ALA A 219 2.79 5.05 7.47
CA ALA A 219 3.38 5.96 8.45
C ALA A 219 3.02 7.42 8.12
N ASP A 220 2.10 8.00 8.89
CA ASP A 220 1.83 9.43 8.91
C ASP A 220 3.03 10.19 9.53
N PRO A 221 3.39 11.40 9.07
CA PRO A 221 2.68 12.27 8.11
C PRO A 221 3.25 12.23 6.68
N PHE A 222 4.04 11.27 6.31
CA PHE A 222 4.92 11.33 5.14
C PHE A 222 4.53 10.35 4.06
N THR A 223 3.35 10.56 3.51
CA THR A 223 2.90 9.79 2.33
C THR A 223 3.76 10.12 1.12
N ARG A 224 4.21 9.09 0.44
CA ARG A 224 5.12 9.18 -0.70
C ARG A 224 4.35 9.04 -2.00
N GLU A 225 4.77 9.77 -3.00
CA GLU A 225 4.16 9.66 -4.32
C GLU A 225 4.67 8.41 -5.04
N ILE A 226 3.73 7.56 -5.46
CA ILE A 226 4.01 6.27 -6.08
C ILE A 226 3.30 6.21 -7.43
N ASP A 227 4.01 5.75 -8.46
CA ASP A 227 3.43 5.33 -9.72
C ASP A 227 3.64 3.81 -9.84
N PHE A 228 2.55 3.05 -9.76
CA PHE A 228 2.58 1.58 -9.82
C PHE A 228 1.86 1.10 -11.07
N ASP A 229 2.60 0.52 -12.00
CA ASP A 229 2.08 -0.11 -13.19
C ASP A 229 2.14 -1.63 -13.08
N GLY A 230 0.97 -2.25 -12.91
CA GLY A 230 0.86 -3.71 -12.94
C GLY A 230 1.16 -4.33 -14.29
N ASN A 231 1.17 -3.52 -15.39
CA ASN A 231 1.49 -3.97 -16.75
C ASN A 231 0.68 -5.20 -17.21
N GLY A 232 -0.54 -5.34 -16.68
CA GLY A 232 -1.46 -6.45 -16.95
C GLY A 232 -1.23 -7.70 -16.09
N HIS A 233 -0.24 -7.69 -15.20
CA HIS A 233 0.07 -8.82 -14.32
C HIS A 233 -0.84 -8.91 -13.09
N THR A 234 -0.75 -10.07 -12.43
CA THR A 234 -1.58 -10.43 -11.29
C THR A 234 -0.77 -10.49 -10.00
N ILE A 235 -1.31 -9.91 -8.93
CA ILE A 235 -0.90 -10.14 -7.55
C ILE A 235 -1.97 -11.06 -6.93
N SER A 236 -1.59 -12.29 -6.60
CA SER A 236 -2.52 -13.28 -6.04
C SER A 236 -2.29 -13.51 -4.54
N ASN A 237 -3.37 -13.90 -3.84
CA ASN A 237 -3.36 -14.30 -2.42
C ASN A 237 -2.80 -13.23 -1.46
N PHE A 238 -2.88 -11.98 -1.84
CA PHE A 238 -2.49 -10.86 -0.99
C PHE A 238 -3.32 -10.84 0.30
N SER A 239 -2.66 -10.76 1.45
CA SER A 239 -3.31 -10.66 2.75
C SER A 239 -2.75 -9.51 3.57
N CYS A 240 -3.64 -8.72 4.19
CA CYS A 240 -3.25 -7.64 5.10
C CYS A 240 -4.15 -7.63 6.35
N LEU A 241 -3.52 -7.81 7.51
CA LEU A 241 -4.18 -7.79 8.83
C LEU A 241 -3.79 -6.55 9.64
N TYR A 242 -3.34 -5.51 8.99
CA TYR A 242 -2.82 -4.31 9.64
C TYR A 242 -3.94 -3.53 10.34
N ARG A 243 -3.62 -2.93 11.48
CA ARG A 243 -4.66 -2.28 12.32
C ARG A 243 -5.22 -1.00 11.71
N SER A 244 -4.37 -0.19 11.09
CA SER A 244 -4.76 1.10 10.52
C SER A 244 -4.53 1.09 9.02
N TYR A 245 -5.56 1.44 8.26
CA TYR A 245 -5.53 1.49 6.80
C TYR A 245 -5.08 0.17 6.15
N PRO A 246 -5.66 -1.00 6.57
CA PRO A 246 -5.28 -2.29 6.04
C PRO A 246 -5.54 -2.35 4.53
N SER A 247 -4.45 -2.50 3.77
CA SER A 247 -4.46 -2.43 2.31
C SER A 247 -3.06 -2.69 1.76
N PHE A 248 -2.91 -2.62 0.45
CA PHE A 248 -1.58 -2.75 -0.17
C PHE A 248 -0.72 -1.51 0.08
N PHE A 249 -1.24 -0.30 -0.15
CA PHE A 249 -0.48 0.94 0.00
C PHE A 249 -0.73 1.71 1.32
N GLY A 250 -1.76 1.41 2.09
CA GLY A 250 -2.17 2.21 3.25
C GLY A 250 -2.83 3.52 2.80
N VAL A 251 -2.05 4.52 2.49
CA VAL A 251 -2.47 5.76 1.85
C VAL A 251 -1.86 5.83 0.45
N LEU A 252 -2.67 5.76 -0.58
CA LEU A 252 -2.21 5.96 -1.95
C LEU A 252 -2.10 7.46 -2.24
N TYR A 253 -0.90 7.89 -2.61
CA TYR A 253 -0.61 9.18 -3.23
C TYR A 253 0.07 8.90 -4.57
N GLY A 254 -0.56 9.27 -5.68
CA GLY A 254 -0.08 9.02 -7.03
C GLY A 254 -0.97 8.07 -7.83
N THR A 255 -0.39 7.13 -8.56
CA THR A 255 -1.11 6.33 -9.57
C THR A 255 -0.94 4.84 -9.35
N VAL A 256 -2.03 4.08 -9.50
CA VAL A 256 -2.03 2.62 -9.64
C VAL A 256 -2.81 2.25 -10.89
N ARG A 257 -2.20 1.46 -11.77
CA ARG A 257 -2.84 1.06 -13.02
C ARG A 257 -2.52 -0.36 -13.47
N ASN A 258 -3.42 -0.91 -14.28
CA ASN A 258 -3.21 -2.16 -15.04
C ASN A 258 -2.77 -3.35 -14.18
N VAL A 259 -3.37 -3.56 -13.02
CA VAL A 259 -3.04 -4.67 -12.13
C VAL A 259 -4.30 -5.46 -11.75
N THR A 260 -4.14 -6.78 -11.65
CA THR A 260 -5.17 -7.67 -11.09
C THR A 260 -4.76 -8.09 -9.69
N PHE A 261 -5.65 -7.90 -8.70
CA PHE A 261 -5.55 -8.54 -7.39
C PHE A 261 -6.50 -9.73 -7.37
N LEU A 262 -5.96 -10.94 -7.23
CA LEU A 262 -6.73 -12.18 -7.21
C LEU A 262 -6.80 -12.76 -5.79
N ASN A 263 -8.03 -12.98 -5.30
CA ASN A 263 -8.33 -13.49 -3.97
C ASN A 263 -7.68 -12.69 -2.80
N PRO A 264 -7.68 -11.36 -2.82
CA PRO A 264 -7.12 -10.60 -1.71
C PRO A 264 -7.97 -10.78 -0.44
N TYR A 265 -7.28 -10.85 0.72
CA TYR A 265 -7.89 -10.91 2.04
C TYR A 265 -7.44 -9.74 2.92
N ILE A 266 -8.36 -8.87 3.27
CA ILE A 266 -8.10 -7.70 4.11
C ILE A 266 -8.97 -7.80 5.36
N ASN A 267 -8.35 -7.66 6.53
CA ASN A 267 -9.09 -7.60 7.77
C ASN A 267 -8.39 -6.65 8.75
N GLY A 268 -9.09 -5.61 9.17
CA GLY A 268 -8.46 -4.61 10.03
C GLY A 268 -9.43 -3.60 10.62
N GLY A 269 -8.86 -2.58 11.24
CA GLY A 269 -9.60 -1.69 12.12
C GLY A 269 -10.29 -0.52 11.45
N SER A 270 -9.70 0.13 10.45
CA SER A 270 -10.21 1.45 10.01
C SER A 270 -9.80 1.76 8.59
N ALA A 271 -10.72 2.24 7.77
CA ALA A 271 -10.52 2.59 6.37
C ALA A 271 -9.81 1.48 5.57
N ALA A 272 -10.52 0.39 5.31
CA ALA A 272 -9.97 -0.79 4.67
C ALA A 272 -10.25 -0.82 3.15
N GLY A 273 -9.26 -1.30 2.38
CA GLY A 273 -9.39 -1.51 0.94
C GLY A 273 -8.27 -2.37 0.39
N VAL A 274 -8.42 -2.91 -0.82
CA VAL A 274 -7.35 -3.74 -1.40
C VAL A 274 -6.17 -2.86 -1.82
N ILE A 275 -6.43 -1.76 -2.52
CA ILE A 275 -5.39 -0.86 -3.01
C ILE A 275 -4.91 0.08 -1.91
N GLY A 276 -5.82 0.80 -1.26
CA GLY A 276 -5.52 1.72 -0.19
C GLY A 276 -6.62 1.78 0.87
N GLY A 277 -6.26 1.98 2.12
CA GLY A 277 -7.21 2.43 3.13
C GLY A 277 -7.71 3.83 2.77
N TYR A 278 -6.80 4.68 2.32
CA TYR A 278 -7.08 5.96 1.66
C TYR A 278 -6.59 5.94 0.22
N ILE A 279 -7.45 6.37 -0.70
CA ILE A 279 -7.10 6.68 -2.09
C ILE A 279 -7.05 8.19 -2.22
N GLY A 280 -5.83 8.76 -2.12
CA GLY A 280 -5.62 10.18 -1.92
C GLY A 280 -6.02 10.68 -0.53
N THR A 281 -5.84 11.95 -0.27
CA THR A 281 -6.26 12.63 0.96
C THR A 281 -6.71 14.06 0.61
N LYS A 282 -7.04 14.90 1.57
CA LYS A 282 -7.44 16.30 1.30
C LYS A 282 -6.47 17.10 0.45
N THR A 283 -5.20 16.74 0.46
CA THR A 283 -4.12 17.47 -0.23
C THR A 283 -3.36 16.64 -1.24
N LEU A 284 -3.58 15.33 -1.28
CA LEU A 284 -2.83 14.38 -2.10
C LEU A 284 -3.78 13.75 -3.12
N TYR A 285 -3.46 13.86 -4.40
CA TYR A 285 -4.22 13.24 -5.48
C TYR A 285 -4.00 11.71 -5.52
N ALA A 286 -4.93 11.01 -6.14
CA ALA A 286 -4.75 9.60 -6.46
C ALA A 286 -5.55 9.18 -7.69
N HIS A 287 -4.91 8.45 -8.59
CA HIS A 287 -5.54 7.88 -9.77
C HIS A 287 -5.44 6.35 -9.75
N VAL A 288 -6.56 5.68 -9.89
CA VAL A 288 -6.65 4.22 -9.99
C VAL A 288 -7.35 3.86 -11.29
N SER A 289 -6.67 3.19 -12.20
CA SER A 289 -7.21 2.89 -13.52
C SER A 289 -6.88 1.48 -14.01
N GLY A 290 -7.83 0.81 -14.68
CA GLY A 290 -7.60 -0.52 -15.23
C GLY A 290 -7.28 -1.58 -14.16
N VAL A 291 -7.77 -1.40 -12.94
CA VAL A 291 -7.52 -2.31 -11.82
C VAL A 291 -8.66 -3.32 -11.73
N ARG A 292 -8.29 -4.60 -11.58
CA ARG A 292 -9.23 -5.69 -11.35
C ARG A 292 -9.00 -6.28 -9.96
N VAL A 293 -10.03 -6.32 -9.14
CA VAL A 293 -10.03 -6.98 -7.83
C VAL A 293 -11.01 -8.14 -7.91
N ILE A 294 -10.52 -9.37 -7.87
CA ILE A 294 -11.29 -10.57 -8.13
C ILE A 294 -11.31 -11.45 -6.88
N GLY A 295 -12.51 -11.81 -6.42
CA GLY A 295 -12.69 -12.70 -5.27
C GLY A 295 -12.24 -12.08 -3.94
N ALA A 296 -12.33 -10.77 -3.80
CA ALA A 296 -11.94 -10.06 -2.59
C ALA A 296 -12.74 -10.48 -1.36
N ARG A 297 -12.08 -10.49 -0.21
CA ARG A 297 -12.71 -10.56 1.10
C ARG A 297 -12.14 -9.44 1.95
N VAL A 298 -12.93 -8.38 2.15
CA VAL A 298 -12.52 -7.19 2.90
C VAL A 298 -13.45 -6.98 4.08
N TYR A 299 -12.89 -7.05 5.28
CA TYR A 299 -13.60 -6.91 6.53
C TYR A 299 -13.04 -5.75 7.34
N GLU A 300 -13.94 -4.94 7.88
CA GLU A 300 -13.59 -3.77 8.66
C GLU A 300 -14.39 -3.75 9.98
N THR A 301 -13.70 -3.45 11.08
CA THR A 301 -14.28 -3.46 12.43
C THR A 301 -14.20 -2.09 13.13
N GLY A 302 -13.60 -1.10 12.49
CA GLY A 302 -13.36 0.22 13.05
C GLY A 302 -14.19 1.32 12.38
N THR A 303 -13.70 2.52 12.48
CA THR A 303 -14.33 3.73 11.92
C THR A 303 -13.89 3.97 10.49
N TYR A 304 -14.67 4.72 9.75
CA TYR A 304 -14.52 5.08 8.34
C TYR A 304 -15.06 4.00 7.40
N GLY A 305 -14.85 4.18 6.11
CA GLY A 305 -15.45 3.31 5.11
C GLY A 305 -14.58 2.09 4.75
N VAL A 306 -15.22 1.10 4.15
CA VAL A 306 -14.57 -0.06 3.58
C VAL A 306 -14.93 -0.20 2.10
N GLY A 307 -13.94 -0.54 1.26
CA GLY A 307 -14.16 -0.74 -0.16
C GLY A 307 -13.24 -1.81 -0.77
N GLY A 308 -13.60 -2.27 -1.96
CA GLY A 308 -12.74 -3.19 -2.71
C GLY A 308 -11.51 -2.50 -3.29
N ILE A 309 -11.62 -1.24 -3.68
CA ILE A 309 -10.48 -0.42 -4.08
C ILE A 309 -9.96 0.35 -2.87
N GLY A 310 -10.79 1.14 -2.21
CA GLY A 310 -10.37 1.97 -1.10
C GLY A 310 -11.43 2.21 -0.04
N GLY A 311 -11.02 2.36 1.22
CA GLY A 311 -11.91 2.68 2.32
C GLY A 311 -12.43 4.12 2.24
N ARG A 312 -11.51 5.07 2.12
CA ARG A 312 -11.79 6.49 1.92
C ARG A 312 -11.19 7.00 0.63
N LEU A 313 -11.96 7.81 -0.07
CA LEU A 313 -11.57 8.41 -1.35
C LEU A 313 -11.44 9.91 -1.17
N GLY A 314 -10.32 10.50 -1.59
CA GLY A 314 -10.11 11.92 -1.41
C GLY A 314 -9.00 12.47 -2.30
N GLY A 315 -8.86 13.81 -2.27
CA GLY A 315 -7.81 14.49 -2.99
C GLY A 315 -8.32 15.68 -3.78
N PRO A 316 -7.40 16.55 -4.21
CA PRO A 316 -7.74 17.61 -5.14
C PRO A 316 -8.15 17.05 -6.52
N ASP A 317 -7.71 15.83 -6.82
CA ASP A 317 -8.05 15.08 -8.03
C ASP A 317 -7.95 13.58 -7.71
N CYS A 318 -9.08 12.97 -7.33
CA CYS A 318 -9.20 11.55 -7.05
C CYS A 318 -10.05 10.90 -8.12
N VAL A 319 -9.43 10.07 -8.95
CA VAL A 319 -10.10 9.38 -10.05
C VAL A 319 -9.95 7.88 -9.91
N ILE A 320 -11.07 7.16 -9.96
CA ILE A 320 -11.12 5.71 -10.06
C ILE A 320 -11.89 5.37 -11.34
N GLU A 321 -11.21 4.73 -12.28
CA GLU A 321 -11.79 4.48 -13.58
C GLU A 321 -11.40 3.14 -14.19
N ASN A 322 -12.29 2.61 -15.04
CA ASN A 322 -12.04 1.38 -15.78
C ASN A 322 -11.66 0.21 -14.84
N CYS A 323 -12.36 0.11 -13.70
CA CYS A 323 -12.06 -0.87 -12.67
C CYS A 323 -13.16 -1.92 -12.56
N TYR A 324 -12.74 -3.14 -12.25
CA TYR A 324 -13.62 -4.25 -11.91
C TYR A 324 -13.39 -4.73 -10.51
N VAL A 325 -14.45 -4.90 -9.73
CA VAL A 325 -14.36 -5.43 -8.37
C VAL A 325 -15.39 -6.52 -8.14
N SER A 326 -14.94 -7.67 -7.71
CA SER A 326 -15.81 -8.75 -7.27
C SER A 326 -15.38 -9.30 -5.90
N GLY A 327 -16.36 -9.66 -5.06
CA GLY A 327 -16.06 -10.26 -3.76
C GLY A 327 -17.07 -9.91 -2.66
N GLN A 328 -16.60 -9.96 -1.44
CA GLN A 328 -17.35 -9.70 -0.23
C GLN A 328 -16.73 -8.53 0.54
N ILE A 329 -17.48 -7.47 0.70
CA ILE A 329 -17.06 -6.27 1.43
C ILE A 329 -18.00 -6.08 2.62
N GLU A 330 -17.45 -6.06 3.83
CA GLU A 330 -18.26 -5.99 5.04
C GLU A 330 -17.67 -5.05 6.09
N SER A 331 -18.47 -4.13 6.60
CA SER A 331 -18.19 -3.40 7.83
C SER A 331 -19.11 -3.88 8.95
N THR A 332 -18.50 -4.37 10.02
CA THR A 332 -19.21 -4.77 11.24
C THR A 332 -19.31 -3.63 12.26
N TYR A 333 -18.65 -2.52 12.00
CA TYR A 333 -18.71 -1.34 12.86
C TYR A 333 -20.14 -0.77 12.93
N ARG A 334 -20.50 -0.23 14.10
CA ARG A 334 -21.84 0.30 14.34
C ARG A 334 -22.28 1.36 13.31
N ASP A 335 -21.36 2.24 12.93
CA ASP A 335 -21.58 3.30 11.95
C ASP A 335 -20.83 3.00 10.63
N GLY A 336 -20.68 1.70 10.32
CA GLY A 336 -19.94 1.20 9.20
C GLY A 336 -20.54 1.56 7.84
N ILE A 337 -19.68 1.88 6.92
CA ILE A 337 -19.99 2.32 5.56
C ILE A 337 -19.24 1.44 4.58
N ALA A 338 -19.92 0.85 3.60
CA ALA A 338 -19.31 -0.07 2.66
C ALA A 338 -19.77 0.13 1.21
N GLY A 339 -18.84 -0.03 0.26
CA GLY A 339 -19.11 -0.12 -1.17
C GLY A 339 -18.06 -0.95 -1.89
N LEU A 340 -18.40 -1.55 -3.03
CA LEU A 340 -17.42 -2.41 -3.74
C LEU A 340 -16.25 -1.63 -4.34
N ILE A 341 -16.43 -0.38 -4.73
CA ILE A 341 -15.33 0.47 -5.14
C ILE A 341 -14.78 1.22 -3.92
N GLY A 342 -15.61 1.96 -3.21
CA GLY A 342 -15.19 2.77 -2.08
C GLY A 342 -16.19 2.82 -0.94
N GLY A 343 -15.69 3.03 0.29
CA GLY A 343 -16.54 3.26 1.43
C GLY A 343 -17.18 4.64 1.39
N GLU A 344 -16.37 5.68 1.51
CA GLU A 344 -16.85 7.09 1.53
C GLU A 344 -15.89 8.03 0.82
N ASN A 345 -16.39 9.17 0.32
CA ASN A 345 -15.54 10.24 -0.18
C ASN A 345 -15.21 11.27 0.93
N GLU A 346 -13.94 11.64 1.06
CA GLU A 346 -13.47 12.65 2.01
C GLU A 346 -13.44 14.06 1.44
N THR A 347 -13.36 14.20 0.11
CA THR A 347 -13.29 15.49 -0.60
C THR A 347 -14.32 15.59 -1.70
N ALA A 348 -14.53 16.81 -2.19
CA ALA A 348 -15.50 17.12 -3.23
C ALA A 348 -15.13 16.61 -4.62
N THR A 349 -13.85 16.40 -4.91
CA THR A 349 -13.33 16.15 -6.26
C THR A 349 -13.11 14.66 -6.56
N VAL A 350 -13.96 13.78 -6.04
CA VAL A 350 -13.89 12.34 -6.30
C VAL A 350 -14.73 11.99 -7.53
N THR A 351 -14.11 11.32 -8.48
CA THR A 351 -14.76 10.79 -9.69
C THR A 351 -14.57 9.27 -9.77
N ILE A 352 -15.67 8.54 -9.86
CA ILE A 352 -15.69 7.10 -10.16
C ILE A 352 -16.38 6.93 -11.51
N ARG A 353 -15.72 6.29 -12.47
CA ARG A 353 -16.31 6.10 -13.80
C ARG A 353 -15.90 4.79 -14.47
N ASN A 354 -16.78 4.29 -15.32
CA ASN A 354 -16.53 3.07 -16.09
C ASN A 354 -16.12 1.89 -15.19
N CYS A 355 -16.83 1.69 -14.08
CA CYS A 355 -16.53 0.62 -13.14
C CYS A 355 -17.68 -0.39 -13.09
N PHE A 356 -17.33 -1.66 -12.95
CA PHE A 356 -18.30 -2.74 -12.81
C PHE A 356 -18.05 -3.53 -11.53
N THR A 357 -19.12 -3.84 -10.79
CA THR A 357 -19.00 -4.54 -9.50
C THR A 357 -19.96 -5.70 -9.37
N GLU A 358 -19.47 -6.78 -8.74
CA GLU A 358 -20.22 -8.01 -8.45
C GLU A 358 -19.91 -8.52 -7.03
N GLY A 359 -20.80 -9.34 -6.48
CA GLY A 359 -20.59 -9.97 -5.17
C GLY A 359 -21.52 -9.47 -4.10
N SER A 360 -21.01 -9.11 -2.92
CA SER A 360 -21.86 -8.68 -1.82
C SER A 360 -21.25 -7.55 -0.99
N VAL A 361 -22.13 -6.66 -0.53
CA VAL A 361 -21.78 -5.57 0.39
C VAL A 361 -22.66 -5.65 1.62
N LYS A 362 -22.04 -5.52 2.80
CA LYS A 362 -22.76 -5.41 4.07
C LYS A 362 -22.21 -4.28 4.93
N ALA A 363 -23.10 -3.45 5.46
CA ALA A 363 -22.73 -2.40 6.42
C ALA A 363 -23.89 -2.01 7.32
N LYS A 364 -23.60 -1.46 8.50
CA LYS A 364 -24.66 -1.07 9.44
C LYS A 364 -25.22 0.32 9.20
N LEU A 365 -24.42 1.24 8.71
CA LEU A 365 -24.90 2.60 8.46
C LEU A 365 -25.28 2.79 6.99
N SER A 366 -24.37 2.51 6.08
CA SER A 366 -24.60 2.76 4.66
C SER A 366 -23.91 1.72 3.78
N ALA A 367 -24.66 1.11 2.88
CA ALA A 367 -24.17 0.11 1.94
C ALA A 367 -24.54 0.47 0.49
N GLY A 368 -23.56 0.47 -0.40
CA GLY A 368 -23.77 0.75 -1.82
C GLY A 368 -23.02 -0.23 -2.73
N GLY A 369 -23.60 -0.54 -3.88
CA GLY A 369 -22.96 -1.44 -4.85
C GLY A 369 -21.64 -0.90 -5.42
N ILE A 370 -21.53 0.42 -5.52
CA ILE A 370 -20.29 1.12 -5.94
C ILE A 370 -19.69 1.88 -4.76
N LEU A 371 -20.43 2.80 -4.15
CA LEU A 371 -19.96 3.67 -3.07
C LEU A 371 -20.90 3.59 -1.87
N GLY A 372 -20.35 3.39 -0.68
CA GLY A 372 -21.12 3.38 0.54
C GLY A 372 -21.76 4.73 0.84
N GLU A 373 -20.98 5.81 0.78
CA GLU A 373 -21.50 7.14 1.09
C GLU A 373 -20.80 8.26 0.30
N PHE A 374 -21.60 9.17 -0.23
CA PHE A 374 -21.15 10.53 -0.51
C PHE A 374 -21.18 11.34 0.79
N TRP A 375 -20.05 11.52 1.41
CA TRP A 375 -19.93 12.33 2.62
C TRP A 375 -19.67 13.81 2.33
N ARG A 376 -19.09 14.12 1.16
CA ARG A 376 -18.82 15.47 0.68
C ARG A 376 -19.58 15.76 -0.59
N PRO A 377 -19.94 17.04 -0.84
CA PRO A 377 -20.61 17.45 -2.05
C PRO A 377 -19.69 17.35 -3.29
N ASP A 378 -20.31 17.47 -4.47
CA ASP A 378 -19.68 17.63 -5.78
C ASP A 378 -18.85 16.45 -6.28
N ALA A 379 -18.94 15.27 -5.66
CA ALA A 379 -18.41 14.04 -6.17
C ALA A 379 -19.33 13.39 -7.21
N GLY A 380 -18.79 12.52 -8.08
CA GLY A 380 -19.58 11.90 -9.15
C GLY A 380 -19.24 10.44 -9.44
N ILE A 381 -20.29 9.69 -9.82
CA ILE A 381 -20.22 8.33 -10.33
C ILE A 381 -20.86 8.32 -11.72
N TYR A 382 -20.13 7.83 -12.72
CA TYR A 382 -20.54 7.88 -14.12
C TYR A 382 -20.31 6.54 -14.81
N ASN A 383 -21.27 6.10 -15.63
CA ASN A 383 -21.12 4.91 -16.47
C ASN A 383 -20.67 3.67 -15.68
N CYS A 384 -21.24 3.47 -14.50
CA CYS A 384 -20.92 2.35 -13.62
C CYS A 384 -22.09 1.40 -13.50
N ALA A 385 -21.81 0.10 -13.29
CA ALA A 385 -22.85 -0.85 -12.99
C ALA A 385 -22.50 -1.74 -11.78
N SER A 386 -23.55 -2.21 -11.10
CA SER A 386 -23.44 -3.16 -10.00
C SER A 386 -24.48 -4.26 -10.12
N THR A 387 -24.03 -5.52 -10.01
CA THR A 387 -24.88 -6.69 -9.84
C THR A 387 -24.82 -7.24 -8.41
N ALA A 388 -24.15 -6.53 -7.50
CA ALA A 388 -23.92 -7.00 -6.15
C ALA A 388 -25.20 -7.15 -5.32
N SER A 389 -25.21 -8.12 -4.40
CA SER A 389 -26.17 -8.14 -3.31
C SER A 389 -25.80 -7.10 -2.27
N VAL A 390 -26.67 -6.15 -1.97
CA VAL A 390 -26.40 -5.06 -1.03
C VAL A 390 -27.31 -5.17 0.16
N GLU A 391 -26.74 -5.26 1.36
CA GLU A 391 -27.49 -5.41 2.60
C GLU A 391 -26.94 -4.44 3.67
N GLY A 392 -27.82 -3.82 4.39
CA GLY A 392 -27.42 -2.92 5.48
C GLY A 392 -28.58 -2.67 6.44
N VAL A 393 -28.28 -1.93 7.52
CA VAL A 393 -29.28 -1.63 8.52
C VAL A 393 -30.03 -0.34 8.20
N TRP A 394 -29.34 0.66 7.66
CA TRP A 394 -29.96 1.97 7.54
C TRP A 394 -30.13 2.49 6.12
N ALA A 395 -29.07 2.77 5.38
CA ALA A 395 -29.16 3.33 4.01
C ALA A 395 -28.53 2.36 3.02
N VAL A 396 -29.32 1.84 2.08
CA VAL A 396 -28.89 0.76 1.18
C VAL A 396 -29.25 1.07 -0.25
N GLY A 397 -28.27 1.17 -1.13
CA GLY A 397 -28.48 1.50 -2.53
C GLY A 397 -27.74 0.57 -3.50
N GLY A 398 -28.34 0.34 -4.65
CA GLY A 398 -27.71 -0.50 -5.69
C GLY A 398 -26.40 0.09 -6.23
N ILE A 399 -26.29 1.41 -6.24
CA ILE A 399 -25.08 2.14 -6.63
C ILE A 399 -24.48 2.86 -5.41
N VAL A 400 -25.25 3.72 -4.74
CA VAL A 400 -24.79 4.51 -3.57
C VAL A 400 -25.70 4.26 -2.39
N GLY A 401 -25.10 3.94 -1.23
CA GLY A 401 -25.89 3.76 -0.02
C GLY A 401 -26.49 5.07 0.46
N ARG A 402 -25.67 6.08 0.73
CA ARG A 402 -26.11 7.37 1.26
C ARG A 402 -25.45 8.54 0.54
N ALA A 403 -26.21 9.58 0.27
CA ALA A 403 -25.71 10.84 -0.24
C ALA A 403 -26.05 11.97 0.75
N THR A 404 -25.07 12.43 1.52
CA THR A 404 -25.26 13.46 2.56
C THR A 404 -24.05 14.38 2.64
N ASP A 405 -24.27 15.66 2.97
CA ASP A 405 -23.18 16.52 3.40
C ASP A 405 -23.19 16.64 4.93
N ARG A 406 -22.32 15.91 5.58
CA ARG A 406 -22.15 16.00 7.03
C ARG A 406 -21.42 17.27 7.49
N SER A 407 -20.71 17.95 6.61
CA SER A 407 -19.89 19.11 6.97
C SER A 407 -20.70 20.35 7.33
N SER A 408 -21.90 20.46 6.77
CA SER A 408 -22.77 21.63 6.94
C SER A 408 -23.94 21.38 7.88
N ASN A 409 -23.92 20.33 8.72
CA ASN A 409 -25.06 19.87 9.48
C ASN A 409 -26.30 19.68 8.60
N PHE A 410 -26.11 19.13 7.41
CA PHE A 410 -27.16 18.86 6.42
C PHE A 410 -27.87 20.11 5.85
N LYS A 411 -27.21 21.27 5.85
CA LYS A 411 -27.77 22.52 5.36
C LYS A 411 -27.24 22.98 4.01
N ALA A 412 -26.13 22.42 3.52
CA ALA A 412 -25.60 22.78 2.22
C ALA A 412 -26.27 22.02 1.09
N ILE A 413 -26.41 22.67 -0.05
CA ILE A 413 -26.83 22.05 -1.30
C ILE A 413 -25.68 21.13 -1.75
N VAL A 414 -26.01 19.87 -1.98
CA VAL A 414 -25.04 18.85 -2.40
C VAL A 414 -25.28 18.53 -3.87
N HIS A 415 -24.25 18.66 -4.68
CA HIS A 415 -24.31 18.41 -6.13
C HIS A 415 -23.63 17.10 -6.52
N ASN A 416 -23.77 16.08 -5.69
CA ASN A 416 -23.28 14.75 -6.03
C ASN A 416 -24.03 14.21 -7.26
N LYS A 417 -23.33 13.51 -8.14
CA LYS A 417 -23.86 13.02 -9.39
C LYS A 417 -23.78 11.51 -9.47
N VAL A 418 -24.85 10.87 -9.89
CA VAL A 418 -24.89 9.47 -10.31
C VAL A 418 -25.52 9.45 -11.69
N VAL A 419 -24.72 9.35 -12.74
CA VAL A 419 -25.12 9.56 -14.13
C VAL A 419 -24.81 8.33 -14.97
N ASP A 420 -25.76 7.91 -15.80
CA ASP A 420 -25.64 6.77 -16.70
C ASP A 420 -25.18 5.48 -16.03
N CYS A 421 -25.60 5.29 -14.76
CA CYS A 421 -25.29 4.13 -13.95
C CYS A 421 -26.41 3.09 -13.99
N ILE A 422 -26.04 1.82 -13.78
CA ILE A 422 -26.97 0.70 -13.87
C ILE A 422 -26.93 -0.12 -12.59
N ALA A 423 -28.02 -0.11 -11.82
CA ALA A 423 -28.22 -1.00 -10.70
C ALA A 423 -28.90 -2.29 -11.17
N TRP A 424 -28.11 -3.33 -11.41
CA TRP A 424 -28.58 -4.63 -11.89
C TRP A 424 -28.57 -5.68 -10.81
N ASN A 425 -28.88 -5.24 -9.59
CA ASN A 425 -28.84 -6.03 -8.36
C ASN A 425 -30.05 -6.95 -8.27
N ASP A 426 -29.85 -8.19 -7.83
CA ASP A 426 -30.95 -9.10 -7.49
C ASP A 426 -31.52 -8.79 -6.09
N LYS A 427 -30.67 -8.26 -5.19
CA LYS A 427 -31.05 -7.98 -3.81
C LYS A 427 -30.48 -6.65 -3.33
N ILE A 428 -31.36 -5.77 -2.88
CA ILE A 428 -31.02 -4.57 -2.12
C ILE A 428 -31.92 -4.57 -0.88
N ARG A 429 -31.34 -4.60 0.32
CA ARG A 429 -32.11 -4.80 1.55
C ARG A 429 -31.61 -3.93 2.71
N ALA A 430 -32.53 -3.12 3.28
CA ALA A 430 -32.35 -2.46 4.56
C ALA A 430 -33.10 -3.25 5.66
N THR A 431 -32.41 -3.64 6.75
CA THR A 431 -32.96 -4.59 7.73
C THR A 431 -33.47 -3.97 9.01
N ASN A 432 -33.00 -2.80 9.41
CA ASN A 432 -33.36 -2.13 10.66
C ASN A 432 -33.15 -2.99 11.94
N ASP A 433 -32.14 -3.84 11.95
CA ASP A 433 -31.94 -4.84 13.01
C ASP A 433 -31.23 -4.28 14.26
N ASP A 434 -30.83 -3.01 14.29
CA ASP A 434 -30.04 -2.43 15.39
C ASP A 434 -30.85 -1.64 16.41
N GLY A 435 -32.20 -1.66 16.28
CA GLY A 435 -33.11 -1.00 17.22
C GLY A 435 -33.07 0.53 17.19
N ARG A 436 -32.45 1.15 16.20
CA ARG A 436 -32.52 2.60 15.99
C ARG A 436 -33.92 2.99 15.54
N PRO A 437 -34.45 4.14 15.98
CA PRO A 437 -35.76 4.58 15.52
C PRO A 437 -35.76 4.73 14.00
N ALA A 438 -36.81 4.25 13.41
CA ALA A 438 -37.22 4.12 12.03
C ALA A 438 -36.69 5.16 11.01
N HIS A 439 -35.46 5.04 10.58
CA HIS A 439 -34.93 5.84 9.46
C HIS A 439 -34.12 4.97 8.49
N TYR A 440 -34.61 3.79 8.22
CA TYR A 440 -34.00 2.90 7.24
C TYR A 440 -34.61 3.11 5.85
N SER A 441 -33.76 3.03 4.84
CA SER A 441 -34.24 3.14 3.47
C SER A 441 -33.38 2.35 2.49
N SER A 442 -34.04 1.96 1.43
CA SER A 442 -33.39 1.31 0.32
C SER A 442 -33.84 1.94 -0.99
N GLY A 443 -32.93 1.98 -1.95
CA GLY A 443 -33.21 2.48 -3.30
C GLY A 443 -32.43 1.70 -4.36
N ALA A 444 -32.98 1.58 -5.55
CA ALA A 444 -32.30 0.88 -6.62
C ALA A 444 -30.97 1.56 -6.98
N ILE A 445 -30.94 2.87 -7.06
CA ILE A 445 -29.74 3.64 -7.38
C ILE A 445 -29.13 4.20 -6.08
N VAL A 446 -29.87 5.04 -5.34
CA VAL A 446 -29.42 5.68 -4.09
C VAL A 446 -30.34 5.30 -2.96
N GLY A 447 -29.79 4.79 -1.86
CA GLY A 447 -30.56 4.34 -0.70
C GLY A 447 -31.14 5.48 0.11
N PHE A 448 -30.37 6.55 0.29
CA PHE A 448 -30.77 7.69 1.10
C PHE A 448 -30.11 8.99 0.64
N THR A 449 -30.86 10.08 0.64
CA THR A 449 -30.30 11.42 0.47
C THR A 449 -30.95 12.39 1.45
N ALA A 450 -30.13 13.13 2.19
CA ALA A 450 -30.61 14.12 3.14
C ALA A 450 -30.84 15.49 2.50
N ILE A 451 -30.20 15.73 1.36
CA ILE A 451 -30.25 17.02 0.66
C ILE A 451 -30.18 16.76 -0.83
N TYR A 452 -30.65 17.72 -1.57
CA TYR A 452 -30.75 17.79 -3.00
C TYR A 452 -29.60 17.14 -3.76
N ASN A 453 -29.82 15.95 -4.26
CA ASN A 453 -28.94 15.39 -5.28
C ASN A 453 -29.64 15.46 -6.61
N THR A 454 -29.07 16.26 -7.47
CA THR A 454 -29.54 16.37 -8.82
C THR A 454 -29.05 15.17 -9.62
N HIS A 455 -29.99 14.42 -10.11
CA HIS A 455 -29.91 13.48 -11.22
C HIS A 455 -29.34 12.10 -10.93
N THR A 456 -30.27 11.18 -10.99
CA THR A 456 -30.01 9.80 -11.32
C THR A 456 -30.59 9.52 -12.69
N ASP A 457 -29.81 9.62 -13.74
CA ASP A 457 -30.14 9.08 -15.06
C ASP A 457 -29.73 7.61 -15.10
N GLY A 458 -30.04 6.86 -14.04
CA GLY A 458 -29.72 5.46 -13.93
C GLY A 458 -30.88 4.53 -14.29
N TYR A 459 -30.53 3.29 -14.59
CA TYR A 459 -31.47 2.20 -14.80
C TYR A 459 -31.32 1.12 -13.77
N ARG A 460 -32.42 0.50 -13.36
CA ARG A 460 -32.45 -0.66 -12.49
C ARG A 460 -32.89 -1.91 -13.22
N LYS A 461 -32.57 -3.08 -12.68
CA LYS A 461 -33.08 -4.36 -13.18
C LYS A 461 -34.62 -4.41 -13.13
N TYR A 462 -35.25 -5.01 -14.13
CA TYR A 462 -36.69 -5.09 -14.26
C TYR A 462 -37.39 -5.75 -13.07
N ASP A 463 -36.83 -6.84 -12.58
CA ASP A 463 -37.40 -7.73 -11.55
C ASP A 463 -36.80 -7.55 -10.17
N LEU A 464 -36.15 -6.41 -9.90
CA LEU A 464 -35.63 -6.11 -8.59
C LEU A 464 -36.75 -6.21 -7.55
N ASP A 465 -36.59 -7.10 -6.60
CA ASP A 465 -37.57 -7.34 -5.56
C ASP A 465 -37.46 -6.30 -4.42
N PHE A 466 -38.50 -5.50 -4.28
CA PHE A 466 -38.65 -4.50 -3.22
C PHE A 466 -39.61 -4.94 -2.10
N LYS A 467 -40.09 -6.16 -2.08
CA LYS A 467 -41.16 -6.59 -1.17
C LYS A 467 -40.81 -6.51 0.30
N ASP A 468 -39.53 -6.58 0.63
CA ASP A 468 -39.06 -6.53 2.02
C ASP A 468 -38.71 -5.10 2.52
N TYR A 469 -39.16 -4.07 1.81
CA TYR A 469 -38.81 -2.69 2.12
C TYR A 469 -40.01 -1.86 2.54
N PRO A 470 -40.39 -1.87 3.83
CA PRO A 470 -41.51 -1.08 4.33
C PRO A 470 -41.35 0.43 4.10
N ALA A 471 -40.11 0.92 4.02
CA ALA A 471 -39.84 2.31 3.72
C ALA A 471 -40.35 2.80 2.35
N LEU A 472 -40.55 1.90 1.37
CA LEU A 472 -41.02 2.30 0.05
C LEU A 472 -42.47 2.77 0.04
N ALA A 473 -43.33 2.25 0.88
CA ALA A 473 -44.72 2.72 1.01
C ALA A 473 -44.75 4.16 1.55
N ASP A 474 -43.89 4.49 2.50
CA ASP A 474 -43.82 5.81 3.09
C ASP A 474 -43.21 6.85 2.15
N ILE A 475 -42.33 6.43 1.27
CA ILE A 475 -41.67 7.29 0.29
C ILE A 475 -42.62 7.79 -0.77
N ASN A 476 -43.51 6.93 -1.29
CA ASN A 476 -44.51 7.36 -2.23
C ASN A 476 -45.49 8.39 -1.64
N GLN A 477 -45.70 8.35 -0.34
CA GLN A 477 -46.46 9.38 0.39
C GLN A 477 -45.66 10.67 0.59
N LEU A 478 -44.36 10.58 0.73
CA LEU A 478 -43.48 11.74 0.93
C LEU A 478 -43.26 12.52 -0.38
N VAL A 479 -43.23 11.84 -1.52
CA VAL A 479 -43.06 12.48 -2.85
C VAL A 479 -44.21 13.39 -3.20
N ASP A 480 -45.41 13.07 -2.73
CA ASP A 480 -46.63 13.86 -3.01
C ASP A 480 -46.83 15.01 -2.01
N GLN A 481 -46.01 15.17 -1.02
CA GLN A 481 -46.12 16.29 -0.07
C GLN A 481 -45.39 17.52 -0.60
N PRO A 482 -46.01 18.68 -0.59
CA PRO A 482 -45.37 19.91 -1.01
C PRO A 482 -44.22 20.23 -0.07
N ASN A 483 -43.07 20.48 -0.63
CA ASN A 483 -41.90 20.92 0.12
C ASN A 483 -42.15 22.31 0.73
N SER A 484 -41.90 22.47 2.02
CA SER A 484 -42.01 23.75 2.71
C SER A 484 -40.86 24.71 2.41
N ASP A 485 -39.80 24.23 1.76
CA ASP A 485 -38.64 25.01 1.37
C ASP A 485 -38.54 25.01 -0.17
N ALA A 486 -38.91 26.13 -0.77
CA ALA A 486 -38.92 26.30 -2.22
C ALA A 486 -37.54 26.19 -2.86
N ASP A 487 -36.46 26.45 -2.07
CA ASP A 487 -35.07 26.35 -2.51
C ASP A 487 -34.52 24.94 -2.36
N ASN A 488 -35.30 24.02 -1.77
CA ASN A 488 -34.86 22.67 -1.50
C ASN A 488 -36.01 21.64 -1.68
N PRO A 489 -36.47 21.41 -2.89
CA PRO A 489 -37.69 20.62 -3.18
C PRO A 489 -37.60 19.14 -2.82
N LEU A 490 -36.46 18.65 -2.31
CA LEU A 490 -36.30 17.26 -1.86
C LEU A 490 -36.33 17.09 -0.34
N LEU A 491 -36.41 18.18 0.42
CA LEU A 491 -36.65 18.13 1.86
C LEU A 491 -38.13 17.98 2.14
N VAL A 492 -38.63 16.79 1.98
CA VAL A 492 -40.05 16.49 2.18
C VAL A 492 -40.27 16.08 3.64
N GLY A 493 -41.27 16.68 4.29
CA GLY A 493 -41.68 16.32 5.64
C GLY A 493 -40.73 16.79 6.75
N THR A 494 -40.30 17.99 6.69
CA THR A 494 -39.18 18.59 7.41
C THR A 494 -39.38 18.90 8.88
N SER A 495 -40.45 18.54 9.53
CA SER A 495 -40.63 18.87 10.95
C SER A 495 -39.55 18.29 11.85
N ASN A 496 -38.65 17.45 11.33
CA ASN A 496 -37.55 16.87 12.10
C ASN A 496 -36.39 16.38 11.20
N LEU A 497 -35.65 17.27 10.58
CA LEU A 497 -34.41 16.91 9.92
C LEU A 497 -33.41 16.22 10.85
N ALA A 498 -33.39 16.58 12.13
CA ALA A 498 -32.57 15.90 13.12
C ALA A 498 -33.10 14.52 13.53
N ALA A 499 -34.38 14.26 13.32
CA ALA A 499 -35.04 12.99 13.62
C ALA A 499 -35.58 12.26 12.41
N GLY A 500 -35.71 12.95 11.28
CA GLY A 500 -36.31 12.41 10.09
C GLY A 500 -35.56 12.85 8.85
N MET A 501 -34.36 12.35 8.69
CA MET A 501 -33.73 12.42 7.40
C MET A 501 -34.51 11.50 6.48
N TYR A 502 -35.32 12.07 5.62
CA TYR A 502 -36.20 11.30 4.76
C TYR A 502 -35.44 10.67 3.63
N CYS A 503 -35.67 9.41 3.50
CA CYS A 503 -35.17 8.57 2.46
C CYS A 503 -35.86 8.91 1.16
N TYR A 504 -35.16 9.48 0.24
CA TYR A 504 -35.61 9.61 -1.12
C TYR A 504 -34.89 8.58 -1.99
N PRO A 505 -35.46 7.39 -2.23
CA PRO A 505 -34.81 6.44 -3.09
C PRO A 505 -34.97 6.90 -4.53
N TYR A 506 -33.86 7.30 -5.12
CA TYR A 506 -33.81 7.39 -6.56
C TYR A 506 -33.76 5.97 -7.10
N HIS A 507 -34.91 5.51 -7.61
CA HIS A 507 -35.02 4.15 -8.14
C HIS A 507 -34.52 4.04 -9.58
N GLY A 508 -34.27 5.16 -10.24
CA GLY A 508 -33.97 5.17 -11.66
C GLY A 508 -35.14 4.68 -12.51
N LYS A 509 -34.96 4.59 -13.81
CA LYS A 509 -35.93 4.02 -14.75
C LYS A 509 -35.78 2.49 -14.75
N ALA A 510 -36.92 1.78 -14.82
CA ALA A 510 -36.86 0.34 -15.02
C ALA A 510 -36.35 0.02 -16.44
N ALA A 511 -35.47 -0.95 -16.55
CA ALA A 511 -35.10 -1.54 -17.82
C ALA A 511 -36.30 -2.28 -18.42
N GLY A 512 -36.32 -2.50 -19.73
CA GLY A 512 -37.30 -3.34 -20.38
C GLY A 512 -37.18 -4.79 -19.89
N LYS A 513 -38.30 -5.53 -19.92
CA LYS A 513 -38.37 -6.89 -19.42
C LYS A 513 -37.34 -7.84 -20.07
N ASP A 514 -37.10 -7.63 -21.36
CA ASP A 514 -36.25 -8.48 -22.19
C ASP A 514 -34.87 -7.83 -22.45
N GLU A 515 -34.59 -6.69 -21.81
CA GLU A 515 -33.29 -6.03 -21.93
C GLU A 515 -32.25 -6.67 -21.02
N THR A 516 -31.08 -6.89 -21.56
CA THR A 516 -29.86 -7.25 -20.80
C THR A 516 -29.19 -6.00 -20.21
N LEU A 517 -28.29 -6.17 -19.29
CA LEU A 517 -27.45 -5.09 -18.74
C LEU A 517 -26.68 -4.40 -19.88
N CYS A 518 -26.15 -5.16 -20.83
CA CYS A 518 -25.42 -4.63 -21.99
C CYS A 518 -26.32 -3.82 -22.94
N ASP A 519 -27.60 -4.21 -23.11
CA ASP A 519 -28.53 -3.45 -23.92
C ASP A 519 -28.82 -2.08 -23.31
N VAL A 520 -28.96 -2.04 -21.98
CA VAL A 520 -29.11 -0.78 -21.25
C VAL A 520 -27.84 0.07 -21.34
N ALA A 521 -26.67 -0.53 -21.19
CA ALA A 521 -25.39 0.17 -21.33
C ALA A 521 -25.21 0.80 -22.72
N ARG A 522 -25.54 0.08 -23.79
CA ARG A 522 -25.56 0.63 -25.16
C ARG A 522 -26.54 1.78 -25.30
N ARG A 523 -27.73 1.65 -24.75
CA ARG A 523 -28.74 2.71 -24.78
C ARG A 523 -28.31 3.98 -24.05
N LEU A 524 -27.52 3.83 -22.97
CA LEU A 524 -26.89 4.93 -22.24
C LEU A 524 -25.65 5.50 -22.95
N GLY A 525 -25.22 4.89 -24.06
CA GLY A 525 -24.10 5.36 -24.85
C GLY A 525 -22.73 5.07 -24.18
N TRP A 526 -22.64 3.95 -23.46
CA TRP A 526 -21.35 3.54 -22.91
C TRP A 526 -20.33 3.30 -24.02
N ASP A 527 -19.11 3.76 -23.80
CA ASP A 527 -18.03 3.72 -24.79
C ASP A 527 -17.56 2.29 -25.06
N GLU A 528 -17.86 1.79 -26.27
CA GLU A 528 -17.44 0.45 -26.69
C GLU A 528 -15.92 0.31 -26.96
N THR A 529 -15.14 1.38 -26.89
CA THR A 529 -13.69 1.27 -26.86
C THR A 529 -13.17 0.82 -25.49
N ILE A 530 -13.94 1.08 -24.45
CA ILE A 530 -13.66 0.70 -23.05
C ILE A 530 -14.35 -0.62 -22.71
N TRP A 531 -15.59 -0.82 -23.21
CA TRP A 531 -16.45 -1.92 -22.84
C TRP A 531 -16.66 -2.91 -23.99
N ASP A 532 -16.52 -4.19 -23.70
CA ASP A 532 -17.15 -5.23 -24.50
C ASP A 532 -18.58 -5.45 -24.00
N LEU A 533 -19.56 -5.05 -24.82
CA LEU A 533 -20.98 -5.16 -24.54
C LEU A 533 -21.64 -6.31 -25.32
N SER A 534 -20.86 -7.21 -25.94
CA SER A 534 -21.40 -8.30 -26.78
C SER A 534 -22.06 -9.42 -25.96
N GLY A 535 -21.77 -9.53 -24.66
CA GLY A 535 -22.32 -10.53 -23.76
C GLY A 535 -23.56 -10.08 -22.99
N GLU A 536 -23.89 -10.81 -21.92
CA GLU A 536 -24.95 -10.45 -20.98
C GLU A 536 -24.54 -9.37 -19.98
N LYS A 537 -23.24 -9.30 -19.68
CA LYS A 537 -22.62 -8.35 -18.75
C LYS A 537 -21.51 -7.58 -19.43
N PRO A 538 -21.31 -6.29 -19.10
CA PRO A 538 -20.20 -5.51 -19.60
C PRO A 538 -18.86 -6.08 -19.13
N VAL A 539 -17.90 -6.16 -20.04
CA VAL A 539 -16.52 -6.56 -19.72
C VAL A 539 -15.58 -5.44 -20.11
N LEU A 540 -14.68 -5.06 -19.21
CA LEU A 540 -13.62 -4.10 -19.51
C LEU A 540 -12.60 -4.72 -20.47
N LYS A 541 -12.28 -4.00 -21.55
CA LYS A 541 -11.32 -4.40 -22.59
C LYS A 541 -9.87 -4.27 -22.12
#